data_1fb91a1df23760c19bd958d2b2510a8a
#
_entry.id   1fb91a1df23760c19bd958d2b2510a8a
#
_cell.length_a   1.000
_cell.length_b   1.000
_cell.length_c   1.000
_cell.angle_alpha   90.00
_cell.angle_beta   90.00
_cell.angle_gamma   90.00
#
_symmetry.space_group_name_H-M   'P 1'
#
loop_
_entity.id
_entity.type
_entity.pdbx_description
1 polymer ?
#
loop_
_entity_poly.entity_id
_entity_poly.type
_entity_poly.pdbx_seq_one_letter_code
_entity_poly.pdbx_strand_id
1 'polypeptide(L)'
;IMDIESCRESYDKFLKELKEKRSLGKGNEYEIEGEGLDEISNKYGFYPRTAIVLFVPFMTEEKARVSEGANLSSHAFSRDYHMIVKKIMNEIVDDIKAEHHEAGFLIQCDNGPLNERFFAYASGLGKTGMNSMIINDIFGSYGFIGLIITDISSKEHITASLQCIKCDRCISQCPSGAISSDGVDFSRCISYLTQKKTIDSFEETL
;
A
#
# COMPACT_ATOMS: atom_id res chain seq x y z
N ILE A 1 -9.74 8.57 -8.06
CA ILE A 1 -10.95 7.73 -8.25
C ILE A 1 -10.72 6.89 -9.49
N MET A 2 -11.09 5.63 -9.46
CA MET A 2 -10.93 4.74 -10.62
C MET A 2 -12.08 3.74 -10.70
N ASP A 3 -12.45 3.38 -11.93
CA ASP A 3 -13.33 2.26 -12.21
C ASP A 3 -12.57 0.94 -11.98
N ILE A 4 -13.08 0.09 -11.11
CA ILE A 4 -12.45 -1.20 -10.74
C ILE A 4 -12.48 -2.18 -11.92
N GLU A 5 -13.52 -2.16 -12.75
CA GLU A 5 -13.64 -3.08 -13.87
C GLU A 5 -12.47 -2.92 -14.86
N SER A 6 -11.93 -1.68 -14.96
CA SER A 6 -10.77 -1.38 -15.80
C SER A 6 -9.47 -2.07 -15.35
N CYS A 7 -9.37 -2.47 -14.09
CA CYS A 7 -8.17 -3.11 -13.55
C CYS A 7 -8.41 -4.53 -12.98
N ARG A 8 -9.63 -5.06 -13.05
CA ARG A 8 -10.01 -6.35 -12.48
C ARG A 8 -9.08 -7.48 -12.92
N GLU A 9 -8.94 -7.69 -14.22
CA GLU A 9 -8.07 -8.71 -14.78
C GLU A 9 -6.60 -8.55 -14.35
N SER A 10 -6.14 -7.30 -14.31
CA SER A 10 -4.78 -6.98 -13.86
C SER A 10 -4.58 -7.25 -12.37
N TYR A 11 -5.62 -7.04 -11.55
CA TYR A 11 -5.59 -7.35 -10.13
C TYR A 11 -5.54 -8.86 -9.88
N ASP A 12 -6.37 -9.62 -10.56
CA ASP A 12 -6.38 -11.09 -10.44
C ASP A 12 -5.04 -11.71 -10.86
N LYS A 13 -4.44 -11.19 -11.92
CA LYS A 13 -3.11 -11.59 -12.36
C LYS A 13 -2.06 -11.24 -11.29
N PHE A 14 -2.13 -10.04 -10.73
CA PHE A 14 -1.23 -9.59 -9.66
C PHE A 14 -1.32 -10.51 -8.42
N LEU A 15 -2.53 -10.86 -7.96
CA LEU A 15 -2.73 -11.77 -6.84
C LEU A 15 -2.15 -13.15 -7.12
N LYS A 16 -2.31 -13.66 -8.33
CA LYS A 16 -1.73 -14.94 -8.75
C LYS A 16 -0.21 -14.90 -8.69
N GLU A 17 0.41 -13.84 -9.22
CA GLU A 17 1.88 -13.67 -9.18
C GLU A 17 2.41 -13.56 -7.74
N LEU A 18 1.69 -12.88 -6.83
CA LEU A 18 2.05 -12.83 -5.41
C LEU A 18 2.02 -14.21 -4.75
N LYS A 19 0.96 -14.97 -4.99
CA LYS A 19 0.82 -16.34 -4.47
C LYS A 19 1.92 -17.26 -4.98
N GLU A 20 2.28 -17.17 -6.26
CA GLU A 20 3.37 -17.93 -6.85
C GLU A 20 4.73 -17.57 -6.23
N LYS A 21 5.05 -16.28 -6.06
CA LYS A 21 6.29 -15.83 -5.41
C LYS A 21 6.39 -16.36 -3.98
N ARG A 22 5.30 -16.32 -3.24
CA ARG A 22 5.24 -16.82 -1.87
C ARG A 22 5.43 -18.34 -1.79
N SER A 23 4.81 -19.10 -2.68
CA SER A 23 5.00 -20.56 -2.75
C SER A 23 6.45 -20.97 -3.01
N LEU A 24 7.24 -20.08 -3.63
CA LEU A 24 8.67 -20.25 -3.87
C LEU A 24 9.57 -19.78 -2.69
N GLY A 25 8.98 -19.39 -1.56
CA GLY A 25 9.70 -18.83 -0.42
C GLY A 25 10.34 -17.45 -0.66
N LYS A 26 9.92 -16.76 -1.73
CA LYS A 26 10.44 -15.44 -2.11
C LYS A 26 9.54 -14.28 -1.69
N GLY A 27 8.38 -14.58 -1.10
CA GLY A 27 7.42 -13.59 -0.65
C GLY A 27 7.58 -13.24 0.82
N ASN A 28 7.09 -12.09 1.20
CA ASN A 28 6.92 -11.69 2.59
C ASN A 28 5.69 -12.40 3.16
N GLU A 29 5.85 -13.23 4.18
CA GLU A 29 4.74 -13.97 4.82
C GLU A 29 3.75 -13.04 5.55
N TYR A 30 4.16 -11.79 5.85
CA TYR A 30 3.29 -10.75 6.40
C TYR A 30 2.68 -9.84 5.33
N GLU A 31 3.05 -10.01 4.06
CA GLU A 31 2.42 -9.27 2.98
C GLU A 31 0.98 -9.76 2.82
N ILE A 32 0.03 -8.84 2.89
CA ILE A 32 -1.37 -9.14 2.62
C ILE A 32 -1.46 -9.56 1.15
N GLU A 33 -1.73 -10.85 0.92
CA GLU A 33 -1.91 -11.37 -0.45
C GLU A 33 -3.02 -10.62 -1.19
N GLY A 34 -4.03 -10.20 -0.45
CA GLY A 34 -5.27 -9.66 -0.96
C GLY A 34 -6.30 -10.74 -1.25
N GLU A 35 -7.54 -10.43 -1.01
CA GLU A 35 -8.70 -11.20 -1.46
C GLU A 35 -9.05 -10.78 -2.89
N GLY A 36 -9.63 -11.68 -3.68
CA GLY A 36 -10.17 -11.35 -4.99
C GLY A 36 -11.41 -10.46 -4.87
N LEU A 37 -11.72 -9.70 -5.90
CA LEU A 37 -12.88 -8.79 -5.87
C LEU A 37 -14.22 -9.52 -5.73
N ASP A 38 -14.30 -10.76 -6.22
CA ASP A 38 -15.49 -11.59 -6.05
C ASP A 38 -15.63 -12.08 -4.59
N GLU A 39 -14.52 -12.36 -3.91
CA GLU A 39 -14.51 -12.69 -2.49
C GLU A 39 -15.01 -11.50 -1.65
N ILE A 40 -14.59 -10.27 -2.01
CA ILE A 40 -15.10 -9.04 -1.40
C ILE A 40 -16.61 -8.91 -1.61
N SER A 41 -17.10 -9.15 -2.81
CA SER A 41 -18.53 -9.11 -3.11
C SER A 41 -19.33 -10.04 -2.21
N ASN A 42 -18.88 -11.28 -2.06
CA ASN A 42 -19.53 -12.28 -1.22
C ASN A 42 -19.49 -11.94 0.27
N LYS A 43 -18.37 -11.38 0.73
CA LYS A 43 -18.12 -11.10 2.15
C LYS A 43 -18.85 -9.83 2.64
N TYR A 44 -18.92 -8.80 1.80
CA TYR A 44 -19.45 -7.48 2.18
C TYR A 44 -20.84 -7.20 1.59
N GLY A 45 -21.37 -8.07 0.73
CA GLY A 45 -22.74 -7.99 0.20
C GLY A 45 -22.96 -6.91 -0.85
N PHE A 46 -21.92 -6.37 -1.45
CA PHE A 46 -22.01 -5.43 -2.57
C PHE A 46 -20.94 -5.71 -3.64
N TYR A 47 -21.22 -5.37 -4.88
CA TYR A 47 -20.30 -5.61 -5.99
C TYR A 47 -19.33 -4.43 -6.14
N PRO A 48 -18.02 -4.60 -5.97
CA PRO A 48 -17.03 -3.53 -6.10
C PRO A 48 -16.99 -2.94 -7.51
N ARG A 49 -17.27 -1.64 -7.66
CA ARG A 49 -17.29 -0.92 -8.94
C ARG A 49 -16.29 0.22 -8.99
N THR A 50 -16.12 0.93 -7.89
CA THR A 50 -15.24 2.10 -7.83
C THR A 50 -14.29 2.00 -6.64
N ALA A 51 -13.04 2.34 -6.90
CA ALA A 51 -12.02 2.57 -5.87
C ALA A 51 -11.69 4.06 -5.77
N ILE A 52 -11.80 4.60 -4.55
CA ILE A 52 -11.29 5.92 -4.19
C ILE A 52 -10.02 5.69 -3.40
N VAL A 53 -8.88 6.11 -3.95
CA VAL A 53 -7.58 5.88 -3.36
C VAL A 53 -7.01 7.21 -2.88
N LEU A 54 -6.59 7.26 -1.63
CA LEU A 54 -6.02 8.43 -0.99
C LEU A 54 -4.54 8.21 -0.73
N PHE A 55 -3.76 9.29 -0.88
CA PHE A 55 -2.39 9.38 -0.40
C PHE A 55 -2.34 10.48 0.65
N VAL A 56 -2.17 10.10 1.90
CA VAL A 56 -2.12 11.03 3.03
C VAL A 56 -0.67 11.26 3.42
N PRO A 57 -0.06 12.40 3.04
CA PRO A 57 1.34 12.65 3.32
C PRO A 57 1.58 12.83 4.82
N PHE A 58 2.69 12.26 5.31
CA PHE A 58 3.18 12.45 6.67
C PHE A 58 4.51 13.19 6.74
N MET A 59 4.84 13.93 5.68
CA MET A 59 6.07 14.71 5.65
C MET A 59 6.00 15.78 6.73
N THR A 60 6.67 15.51 7.83
CA THR A 60 6.94 16.51 8.85
C THR A 60 8.15 17.30 8.41
N GLU A 61 8.09 18.61 8.59
CA GLU A 61 9.28 19.45 8.44
C GLU A 61 10.44 18.85 9.25
N GLU A 62 11.58 18.91 8.70
CA GLU A 62 12.94 18.49 8.96
C GLU A 62 13.41 18.22 10.43
N LYS A 63 12.58 18.36 11.44
CA LYS A 63 13.03 18.60 12.82
C LYS A 63 13.01 17.42 13.77
N ALA A 64 12.64 16.25 13.31
CA ALA A 64 12.59 15.08 14.19
C ALA A 64 13.86 14.22 14.13
N ARG A 65 14.97 14.73 13.65
CA ARG A 65 16.26 14.04 13.73
C ARG A 65 16.87 14.25 15.10
N VAL A 66 16.89 13.20 15.89
CA VAL A 66 17.73 13.16 17.09
C VAL A 66 19.17 13.02 16.60
N SER A 67 20.04 13.95 16.96
CA SER A 67 21.44 14.00 16.51
C SER A 67 22.30 12.87 17.07
N GLU A 68 21.88 12.22 18.15
CA GLU A 68 22.57 11.10 18.81
C GLU A 68 21.57 10.04 19.25
N GLY A 69 21.80 8.78 18.86
CA GLY A 69 20.99 7.64 19.25
C GLY A 69 20.10 7.07 18.14
N ALA A 70 19.15 6.23 18.51
CA ALA A 70 18.22 5.60 17.57
C ALA A 70 17.22 6.62 17.01
N ASN A 71 17.11 6.69 15.69
CA ASN A 71 16.10 7.51 15.02
C ASN A 71 14.81 6.71 14.80
N LEU A 72 13.68 7.30 15.20
CA LEU A 72 12.39 6.77 14.83
C LEU A 72 12.09 7.07 13.36
N SER A 73 11.39 6.16 12.70
CA SER A 73 10.88 6.40 11.35
C SER A 73 9.88 7.57 11.35
N SER A 74 9.93 8.41 10.32
CA SER A 74 9.11 9.64 10.24
C SER A 74 7.61 9.38 10.41
N HIS A 75 7.10 8.22 9.97
CA HIS A 75 5.70 7.86 10.15
C HIS A 75 5.29 7.63 11.60
N ALA A 76 6.24 7.37 12.50
CA ALA A 76 5.99 7.10 13.92
C ALA A 76 5.92 8.36 14.80
N PHE A 77 6.21 9.54 14.27
CA PHE A 77 6.17 10.79 15.01
C PHE A 77 4.77 11.37 15.20
N SER A 78 3.80 10.91 14.45
CA SER A 78 2.42 11.38 14.55
C SER A 78 1.58 10.49 15.48
N ARG A 79 0.32 10.89 15.70
CA ARG A 79 -0.69 9.99 16.24
C ARG A 79 -0.84 8.79 15.31
N ASP A 80 -1.42 7.71 15.82
CA ASP A 80 -1.75 6.53 15.03
C ASP A 80 -2.42 6.92 13.71
N TYR A 81 -1.70 6.70 12.61
CA TYR A 81 -2.14 7.09 11.27
C TYR A 81 -3.39 6.36 10.82
N HIS A 82 -3.62 5.14 11.30
CA HIS A 82 -4.84 4.40 11.00
C HIS A 82 -6.08 5.17 11.44
N MET A 83 -6.02 5.82 12.61
CA MET A 83 -7.12 6.65 13.09
C MET A 83 -7.32 7.90 12.23
N ILE A 84 -6.21 8.54 11.80
CA ILE A 84 -6.27 9.76 11.00
C ILE A 84 -6.81 9.46 9.60
N VAL A 85 -6.24 8.47 8.92
CA VAL A 85 -6.64 8.09 7.56
C VAL A 85 -8.08 7.57 7.54
N LYS A 86 -8.46 6.71 8.51
CA LYS A 86 -9.84 6.22 8.62
C LYS A 86 -10.84 7.35 8.90
N LYS A 87 -10.46 8.35 9.71
CA LYS A 87 -11.32 9.51 9.93
C LYS A 87 -11.59 10.27 8.64
N ILE A 88 -10.54 10.57 7.85
CA ILE A 88 -10.67 11.24 6.55
C ILE A 88 -11.57 10.42 5.62
N MET A 89 -11.36 9.11 5.53
CA MET A 89 -12.17 8.25 4.68
C MET A 89 -13.63 8.18 5.11
N ASN A 90 -13.90 8.16 6.42
CA ASN A 90 -15.28 8.19 6.93
C ASN A 90 -15.99 9.49 6.57
N GLU A 91 -15.32 10.64 6.69
CA GLU A 91 -15.88 11.93 6.28
C GLU A 91 -16.25 11.92 4.78
N ILE A 92 -15.38 11.39 3.92
CA ILE A 92 -15.66 11.21 2.48
C ILE A 92 -16.87 10.29 2.26
N VAL A 93 -16.94 9.17 2.98
CA VAL A 93 -18.04 8.20 2.85
C VAL A 93 -19.36 8.81 3.33
N ASP A 94 -19.34 9.59 4.41
CA ASP A 94 -20.54 10.25 4.92
C ASP A 94 -21.08 11.27 3.92
N ASP A 95 -20.21 12.05 3.26
CA ASP A 95 -20.60 12.96 2.20
C ASP A 95 -21.23 12.23 0.99
N ILE A 96 -20.62 11.11 0.57
CA ILE A 96 -21.16 10.30 -0.53
C ILE A 96 -22.50 9.66 -0.16
N LYS A 97 -22.64 9.16 1.08
CA LYS A 97 -23.88 8.57 1.57
C LYS A 97 -25.05 9.56 1.64
N ALA A 98 -24.77 10.85 1.76
CA ALA A 98 -25.81 11.86 1.72
C ALA A 98 -26.60 11.87 0.39
N GLU A 99 -25.96 11.44 -0.71
CA GLU A 99 -26.56 11.34 -2.04
C GLU A 99 -26.88 9.88 -2.44
N HIS A 100 -26.16 8.91 -1.85
CA HIS A 100 -26.23 7.49 -2.20
C HIS A 100 -26.48 6.62 -0.96
N HIS A 101 -27.67 6.74 -0.35
CA HIS A 101 -28.01 6.15 0.95
C HIS A 101 -27.87 4.62 1.02
N GLU A 102 -28.10 3.92 -0.09
CA GLU A 102 -28.09 2.45 -0.16
C GLU A 102 -26.73 1.88 -0.60
N ALA A 103 -25.75 2.72 -0.90
CA ALA A 103 -24.46 2.27 -1.42
C ALA A 103 -23.64 1.51 -0.37
N GLY A 104 -23.01 0.43 -0.81
CA GLY A 104 -22.04 -0.32 -0.03
C GLY A 104 -20.67 0.34 -0.02
N PHE A 105 -19.98 0.26 1.14
CA PHE A 105 -18.62 0.78 1.30
C PHE A 105 -17.74 -0.17 2.08
N LEU A 106 -16.50 -0.34 1.61
CA LEU A 106 -15.40 -0.94 2.36
C LEU A 106 -14.29 0.09 2.50
N ILE A 107 -13.90 0.37 3.74
CA ILE A 107 -12.82 1.31 4.07
C ILE A 107 -11.63 0.52 4.59
N GLN A 108 -10.45 0.77 4.03
CA GLN A 108 -9.23 0.08 4.38
C GLN A 108 -8.06 1.06 4.51
N CYS A 109 -7.23 0.84 5.54
CA CYS A 109 -5.93 1.48 5.70
C CYS A 109 -5.02 0.48 6.40
N ASP A 110 -4.01 -0.01 5.68
CA ASP A 110 -2.99 -0.99 6.08
C ASP A 110 -3.54 -2.40 6.39
N ASN A 111 -4.56 -2.50 7.21
CA ASN A 111 -5.19 -3.76 7.60
C ASN A 111 -6.53 -3.97 6.88
N GLY A 112 -6.53 -4.76 5.84
CA GLY A 112 -7.74 -5.06 5.08
C GLY A 112 -7.55 -6.16 4.05
N PRO A 113 -8.62 -6.55 3.37
CA PRO A 113 -8.59 -7.69 2.46
C PRO A 113 -7.97 -7.39 1.09
N LEU A 114 -7.77 -6.13 0.72
CA LEU A 114 -7.28 -5.75 -0.60
C LEU A 114 -5.83 -5.28 -0.55
N ASN A 115 -5.09 -5.43 -1.65
CA ASN A 115 -3.73 -4.91 -1.75
C ASN A 115 -3.76 -3.42 -2.13
N GLU A 116 -3.62 -2.53 -1.14
CA GLU A 116 -3.69 -1.07 -1.31
C GLU A 116 -2.66 -0.52 -2.29
N ARG A 117 -1.45 -1.10 -2.31
CA ARG A 117 -0.38 -0.64 -3.21
C ARG A 117 -0.73 -0.90 -4.67
N PHE A 118 -1.42 -2.01 -4.96
CA PHE A 118 -1.94 -2.24 -6.31
C PHE A 118 -2.91 -1.14 -6.73
N PHE A 119 -3.90 -0.82 -5.88
CA PHE A 119 -4.89 0.21 -6.20
C PHE A 119 -4.26 1.61 -6.27
N ALA A 120 -3.29 1.92 -5.43
CA ALA A 120 -2.56 3.18 -5.51
C ALA A 120 -1.76 3.33 -6.82
N TYR A 121 -1.15 2.25 -7.30
CA TYR A 121 -0.52 2.22 -8.62
C TYR A 121 -1.55 2.32 -9.75
N ALA A 122 -2.57 1.49 -9.74
CA ALA A 122 -3.59 1.42 -10.80
C ALA A 122 -4.39 2.74 -10.93
N SER A 123 -4.61 3.46 -9.83
CA SER A 123 -5.26 4.77 -9.83
C SER A 123 -4.36 5.93 -10.25
N GLY A 124 -3.10 5.68 -10.58
CA GLY A 124 -2.15 6.74 -10.95
C GLY A 124 -1.68 7.61 -9.78
N LEU A 125 -1.90 7.17 -8.54
CA LEU A 125 -1.52 7.92 -7.35
C LEU A 125 0.00 7.96 -7.14
N GLY A 126 0.69 6.97 -7.66
CA GLY A 126 2.14 6.87 -7.64
C GLY A 126 2.66 5.66 -8.43
N LYS A 127 3.97 5.57 -8.52
CA LYS A 127 4.70 4.48 -9.18
C LYS A 127 5.26 3.51 -8.14
N THR A 128 5.34 2.24 -8.48
CA THR A 128 6.00 1.27 -7.62
C THR A 128 7.52 1.38 -7.78
N GLY A 129 8.21 1.70 -6.69
CA GLY A 129 9.67 1.74 -6.64
C GLY A 129 10.31 0.36 -6.59
N MET A 130 11.64 0.28 -6.82
CA MET A 130 12.40 -0.97 -6.62
C MET A 130 12.37 -1.46 -5.17
N ASN A 131 12.07 -0.57 -4.23
CA ASN A 131 11.86 -0.86 -2.80
C ASN A 131 10.43 -1.32 -2.47
N SER A 132 9.61 -1.61 -3.47
CA SER A 132 8.19 -1.99 -3.33
C SER A 132 7.28 -0.93 -2.70
N MET A 133 7.75 0.30 -2.52
CA MET A 133 6.94 1.41 -2.01
C MET A 133 6.24 2.14 -3.16
N ILE A 134 5.07 2.70 -2.87
CA ILE A 134 4.44 3.67 -3.79
C ILE A 134 5.16 5.01 -3.65
N ILE A 135 5.59 5.55 -4.78
CA ILE A 135 6.30 6.82 -4.87
C ILE A 135 5.39 7.82 -5.60
N ASN A 136 4.85 8.75 -4.85
CA ASN A 136 4.08 9.88 -5.38
C ASN A 136 5.04 10.95 -5.94
N ASP A 137 4.65 11.64 -7.01
CA ASP A 137 5.56 12.60 -7.67
C ASP A 137 5.81 13.87 -6.83
N ILE A 138 4.90 14.20 -5.91
CA ILE A 138 5.01 15.40 -5.03
C ILE A 138 5.65 15.03 -3.70
N PHE A 139 5.16 13.96 -3.06
CA PHE A 139 5.51 13.60 -1.69
C PHE A 139 6.49 12.43 -1.59
N GLY A 140 6.97 11.88 -2.72
CA GLY A 140 7.80 10.69 -2.71
C GLY A 140 7.09 9.49 -2.08
N SER A 141 7.77 8.75 -1.21
CA SER A 141 7.19 7.63 -0.45
C SER A 141 6.69 8.03 0.95
N TYR A 142 6.60 9.32 1.25
CA TYR A 142 6.22 9.84 2.56
C TYR A 142 4.70 10.02 2.68
N GLY A 143 3.96 8.94 2.64
CA GLY A 143 2.51 8.96 2.78
C GLY A 143 1.91 7.60 3.07
N PHE A 144 0.73 7.65 3.68
CA PHE A 144 -0.11 6.48 3.93
C PHE A 144 -1.13 6.34 2.81
N ILE A 145 -1.48 5.11 2.50
CA ILE A 145 -2.51 4.80 1.52
C ILE A 145 -3.82 4.54 2.26
N GLY A 146 -4.89 5.17 1.79
CA GLY A 146 -6.26 4.84 2.19
C GLY A 146 -7.04 4.37 0.98
N LEU A 147 -7.89 3.36 1.16
CA LEU A 147 -8.70 2.76 0.12
C LEU A 147 -10.16 2.70 0.54
N ILE A 148 -11.03 3.28 -0.28
CA ILE A 148 -12.48 3.16 -0.17
C ILE A 148 -12.98 2.43 -1.41
N ILE A 149 -13.70 1.34 -1.23
CA ILE A 149 -14.36 0.58 -2.30
C ILE A 149 -15.86 0.78 -2.17
N THR A 150 -16.55 0.97 -3.28
CA THR A 150 -18.00 1.12 -3.33
C THR A 150 -18.60 0.47 -4.57
N ASP A 151 -19.91 0.20 -4.53
CA ASP A 151 -20.71 -0.28 -5.67
C ASP A 151 -21.26 0.86 -6.55
N ILE A 152 -20.99 2.11 -6.19
CA ILE A 152 -21.31 3.25 -7.04
C ILE A 152 -20.40 3.21 -8.27
N SER A 153 -20.97 3.34 -9.46
CA SER A 153 -20.20 3.36 -10.71
C SER A 153 -19.54 4.72 -10.92
N SER A 154 -18.25 4.72 -11.22
CA SER A 154 -17.51 5.88 -11.73
C SER A 154 -17.21 5.68 -13.22
N LYS A 155 -17.21 6.76 -13.97
CA LYS A 155 -16.75 6.77 -15.37
C LYS A 155 -15.30 7.22 -15.51
N GLU A 156 -14.67 7.57 -14.40
CA GLU A 156 -13.28 7.99 -14.40
C GLU A 156 -12.35 6.80 -14.62
N HIS A 157 -11.59 6.89 -15.67
CA HIS A 157 -10.60 5.91 -16.04
C HIS A 157 -9.22 6.57 -16.05
N ILE A 158 -8.41 6.23 -15.06
CA ILE A 158 -7.02 6.71 -15.00
C ILE A 158 -6.12 5.55 -15.43
N THR A 159 -5.45 5.72 -16.56
CA THR A 159 -4.42 4.78 -17.00
C THR A 159 -3.09 5.22 -16.41
N ALA A 160 -2.62 4.53 -15.37
CA ALA A 160 -1.30 4.80 -14.82
C ALA A 160 -0.23 4.23 -15.74
N SER A 161 0.61 5.09 -16.31
CA SER A 161 1.86 4.69 -16.97
C SER A 161 3.09 5.07 -16.16
N LEU A 162 2.93 5.21 -14.85
CA LEU A 162 4.01 5.65 -13.96
C LEU A 162 5.03 4.53 -13.77
N GLN A 163 6.27 4.77 -14.18
CA GLN A 163 7.36 3.83 -13.99
C GLN A 163 8.43 4.40 -13.04
N CYS A 164 9.04 3.52 -12.26
CA CYS A 164 10.21 3.86 -11.47
C CYS A 164 11.31 4.40 -12.38
N ILE A 165 11.93 5.53 -12.02
CA ILE A 165 13.02 6.16 -12.79
C ILE A 165 14.34 5.38 -12.70
N LYS A 166 14.39 4.29 -11.93
CA LYS A 166 15.57 3.41 -11.76
C LYS A 166 16.85 4.17 -11.40
N CYS A 167 16.75 5.12 -10.47
CA CYS A 167 17.89 5.91 -10.02
C CYS A 167 18.80 5.18 -9.00
N ASP A 168 18.47 3.96 -8.63
CA ASP A 168 19.19 3.04 -7.73
C ASP A 168 19.46 3.57 -6.32
N ARG A 169 18.88 4.72 -5.93
CA ARG A 169 19.06 5.29 -4.59
C ARG A 169 18.57 4.37 -3.49
N CYS A 170 17.42 3.71 -3.66
CA CYS A 170 16.89 2.77 -2.67
C CYS A 170 17.78 1.53 -2.55
N ILE A 171 18.43 1.09 -3.64
CA ILE A 171 19.36 -0.02 -3.64
C ILE A 171 20.63 0.37 -2.86
N SER A 172 21.27 1.47 -3.24
CA SER A 172 22.53 1.93 -2.65
C SER A 172 22.41 2.36 -1.18
N GLN A 173 21.23 2.77 -0.74
CA GLN A 173 20.96 3.22 0.64
C GLN A 173 20.37 2.13 1.54
N CYS A 174 20.07 0.94 1.02
CA CYS A 174 19.56 -0.14 1.84
C CYS A 174 20.67 -0.69 2.76
N PRO A 175 20.59 -0.52 4.08
CA PRO A 175 21.70 -0.89 4.98
C PRO A 175 21.97 -2.39 5.02
N SER A 176 20.95 -3.21 4.82
CA SER A 176 21.07 -4.68 4.79
C SER A 176 21.29 -5.25 3.38
N GLY A 177 21.28 -4.39 2.33
CA GLY A 177 21.36 -4.82 0.94
C GLY A 177 20.20 -5.70 0.49
N ALA A 178 19.03 -5.54 1.12
CA ALA A 178 17.83 -6.30 0.77
C ALA A 178 17.21 -5.90 -0.57
N ILE A 179 17.53 -4.72 -1.11
CA ILE A 179 16.94 -4.20 -2.35
C ILE A 179 17.91 -4.39 -3.51
N SER A 180 17.42 -4.97 -4.60
CA SER A 180 18.16 -5.17 -5.84
C SER A 180 17.34 -4.76 -7.07
N SER A 181 17.90 -4.94 -8.28
CA SER A 181 17.14 -4.81 -9.52
C SER A 181 15.99 -5.78 -9.65
N ASP A 182 16.06 -6.91 -8.96
CA ASP A 182 15.06 -7.98 -9.02
C ASP A 182 13.96 -7.82 -7.96
N GLY A 183 14.06 -6.75 -7.13
CA GLY A 183 13.11 -6.44 -6.08
C GLY A 183 13.71 -6.54 -4.68
N VAL A 184 12.85 -6.85 -3.69
CA VAL A 184 13.22 -6.92 -2.29
C VAL A 184 13.42 -8.38 -1.86
N ASP A 185 14.58 -8.67 -1.30
CA ASP A 185 14.86 -9.91 -0.58
C ASP A 185 14.40 -9.75 0.88
N PHE A 186 13.27 -10.33 1.22
CA PHE A 186 12.68 -10.22 2.55
C PHE A 186 13.50 -10.91 3.63
N SER A 187 14.30 -11.94 3.32
CA SER A 187 15.19 -12.57 4.29
C SER A 187 16.24 -11.62 4.86
N ARG A 188 16.50 -10.52 4.18
CA ARG A 188 17.45 -9.47 4.55
C ARG A 188 16.79 -8.14 4.90
N CYS A 189 15.46 -8.04 4.72
CA CYS A 189 14.73 -6.78 4.91
C CYS A 189 14.55 -6.49 6.41
N ILE A 190 15.20 -5.44 6.92
CA ILE A 190 15.08 -5.04 8.33
C ILE A 190 13.62 -4.81 8.72
N SER A 191 12.84 -4.14 7.87
CA SER A 191 11.41 -3.92 8.14
C SER A 191 10.61 -5.22 8.28
N TYR A 192 10.96 -6.26 7.55
CA TYR A 192 10.37 -7.58 7.68
C TYR A 192 10.87 -8.29 8.95
N LEU A 193 12.18 -8.28 9.18
CA LEU A 193 12.80 -8.95 10.33
C LEU A 193 12.29 -8.40 11.66
N THR A 194 12.06 -7.08 11.76
CA THR A 194 11.53 -6.47 12.99
C THR A 194 10.09 -6.87 13.32
N GLN A 195 9.38 -7.50 12.39
CA GLN A 195 8.02 -8.03 12.62
C GLN A 195 8.02 -9.51 13.03
N LYS A 196 9.14 -10.21 12.92
CA LYS A 196 9.26 -11.62 13.31
C LYS A 196 9.22 -11.74 14.83
N LYS A 197 8.60 -12.81 15.33
CA LYS A 197 8.59 -13.12 16.77
C LYS A 197 9.94 -13.61 17.27
N THR A 198 10.69 -14.25 16.39
CA THR A 198 12.05 -14.77 16.65
C THR A 198 12.91 -14.50 15.45
N ILE A 199 14.13 -14.03 15.69
CA ILE A 199 15.18 -13.84 14.67
C ILE A 199 16.31 -14.83 14.94
N ASP A 200 16.99 -15.27 13.89
CA ASP A 200 18.16 -16.13 14.04
C ASP A 200 19.46 -15.31 14.17
N SER A 201 20.57 -15.98 14.46
CA SER A 201 21.86 -15.31 14.67
C SER A 201 22.41 -14.57 13.44
N PHE A 202 22.02 -14.98 12.24
CA PHE A 202 22.40 -14.28 11.01
C PHE A 202 21.54 -12.99 10.85
N GLU A 203 20.25 -13.11 11.10
CA GLU A 203 19.31 -11.99 11.02
C GLU A 203 19.64 -10.89 12.04
N GLU A 204 20.19 -11.28 13.22
CA GLU A 204 20.66 -10.31 14.24
C GLU A 204 21.82 -9.43 13.76
N THR A 205 22.55 -9.84 12.74
CA THR A 205 23.71 -9.10 12.20
C THR A 205 23.37 -8.16 11.05
N LEU A 206 22.15 -8.18 10.54
CA LEU A 206 21.67 -7.34 9.45
C LEU A 206 21.16 -5.98 9.94
#